data_56cb2ecc51504440a9949d39c395cefe
#
_entry.id   56cb2ecc51504440a9949d39c395cefe
#
_cell.length_a   1.000
_cell.length_b   1.000
_cell.length_c   1.000
_cell.angle_alpha   90.00
_cell.angle_beta   90.00
_cell.angle_gamma   90.00
#
_symmetry.space_group_name_H-M   'P 1'
#
loop_
_entity.id
_entity.type
_entity.pdbx_description
1 polymer ?
#
loop_
_entity_poly.entity_id
_entity_poly.type
_entity_poly.pdbx_seq_one_letter_code
_entity_poly.pdbx_strand_id
1 'polypeptide(L)'
;GDVLKTNGSGTLSFASSTATASDDTRAVVKNNKSVGSSARTIDYFQATSADAAFYFVALSDLTNDHSSASIFTVAHNNTDAFIGAPRGGASGSDNSLPSTTADISSAQVRVKVTAPSADSKLSYYKIPLSTANTSNATSGVTVTTANTDVDSASESIDTFAHASFRAAKYLILVDNDSKTETGVVEALVVHNGTNAFITQYGNVNSGNHDKIVLSAAISGSNVVVSAAGNEPNLSLKIHKTLLADSMTAVENANQKIIGATTVSSSATALDDFDLDDATAAVYYVVGGNSSEGAFSVQEVYCAGAPGEASVSQGPFVSTKGTSQLSFTAAFKSDADNSLQLSVASTSGGSTTVNAYRINCLAE
;
A
#
# COMPACT_ATOMS: atom_id res chain seq x y z
N GLY A 1 26.17 7.51 1.09
CA GLY A 1 27.63 7.66 1.08
C GLY A 1 28.06 8.49 -0.11
N ASP A 2 29.22 9.15 -0.01
CA ASP A 2 29.76 9.97 -1.10
C ASP A 2 30.18 9.10 -2.27
N VAL A 3 29.91 9.55 -3.47
CA VAL A 3 30.31 8.88 -4.71
C VAL A 3 31.59 9.52 -5.25
N LEU A 4 32.57 8.68 -5.56
CA LEU A 4 33.78 9.13 -6.21
C LEU A 4 33.48 9.49 -7.68
N LYS A 5 33.64 10.75 -8.05
CA LYS A 5 33.43 11.25 -9.42
C LYS A 5 34.73 11.74 -10.06
N THR A 6 34.86 11.59 -11.38
CA THR A 6 35.88 12.20 -12.17
C THR A 6 35.30 13.35 -13.00
N ASN A 7 36.03 14.44 -13.12
CA ASN A 7 35.64 15.59 -13.96
C ASN A 7 36.01 15.43 -15.43
N GLY A 8 36.46 14.27 -15.86
CA GLY A 8 36.92 14.02 -17.24
C GLY A 8 38.35 14.46 -17.50
N SER A 9 39.00 15.18 -16.58
CA SER A 9 40.41 15.60 -16.67
C SER A 9 41.34 14.83 -15.72
N GLY A 10 40.84 13.68 -15.18
CA GLY A 10 41.62 12.83 -14.29
C GLY A 10 41.62 13.24 -12.82
N THR A 11 40.93 14.33 -12.44
CA THR A 11 40.77 14.70 -11.03
C THR A 11 39.61 13.92 -10.40
N LEU A 12 39.87 13.24 -9.30
CA LEU A 12 38.89 12.53 -8.50
C LEU A 12 38.40 13.44 -7.37
N SER A 13 37.12 13.54 -7.19
CA SER A 13 36.50 14.26 -6.07
C SER A 13 35.37 13.41 -5.45
N PHE A 14 35.23 13.49 -4.14
CA PHE A 14 34.04 12.96 -3.47
C PHE A 14 32.94 14.01 -3.66
N ALA A 15 31.89 13.62 -4.37
CA ALA A 15 30.66 14.39 -4.38
C ALA A 15 29.70 13.74 -3.40
N SER A 16 29.16 14.55 -2.49
CA SER A 16 28.01 14.12 -1.72
C SER A 16 26.97 13.59 -2.71
N SER A 17 26.54 12.34 -2.54
CA SER A 17 25.36 11.87 -3.23
C SER A 17 24.20 12.66 -2.64
N THR A 18 23.94 13.85 -3.17
CA THR A 18 22.61 14.41 -3.07
C THR A 18 21.68 13.29 -3.56
N ALA A 19 20.80 12.83 -2.69
CA ALA A 19 19.76 11.90 -3.08
C ALA A 19 19.20 12.44 -4.39
N THR A 20 19.50 11.75 -5.47
CA THR A 20 19.10 12.25 -6.78
C THR A 20 17.59 12.19 -6.82
N ALA A 21 16.94 13.18 -7.39
CA ALA A 21 15.50 13.30 -7.59
C ALA A 21 14.80 12.02 -8.10
N SER A 22 15.56 10.99 -8.43
CA SER A 22 15.07 9.67 -8.84
C SER A 22 14.39 8.88 -7.72
N ASP A 23 14.70 9.12 -6.45
CA ASP A 23 14.09 8.41 -5.32
C ASP A 23 12.73 9.01 -4.94
N ASP A 24 12.47 10.27 -5.34
CA ASP A 24 11.23 10.97 -5.03
C ASP A 24 10.09 10.65 -6.01
N THR A 25 10.42 10.08 -7.16
CA THR A 25 9.46 9.80 -8.24
C THR A 25 9.24 8.31 -8.51
N ARG A 26 9.93 7.43 -7.80
CA ARG A 26 9.85 5.97 -7.96
C ARG A 26 9.56 5.29 -6.62
N ALA A 27 8.95 4.12 -6.69
CA ALA A 27 8.85 3.25 -5.53
C ALA A 27 10.23 2.88 -5.00
N VAL A 28 10.45 3.05 -3.72
CA VAL A 28 11.75 2.87 -3.05
C VAL A 28 11.60 1.96 -1.85
N VAL A 29 12.55 1.05 -1.68
CA VAL A 29 12.72 0.24 -0.47
C VAL A 29 13.87 0.83 0.35
N LYS A 30 13.67 0.99 1.63
CA LYS A 30 14.71 1.32 2.61
C LYS A 30 14.64 0.34 3.77
N ASN A 31 15.77 -0.22 4.11
CA ASN A 31 15.85 -1.25 5.13
C ASN A 31 16.63 -0.76 6.35
N ASN A 32 16.37 -1.38 7.48
CA ASN A 32 17.21 -1.38 8.67
C ASN A 32 17.48 0.03 9.26
N LYS A 33 16.46 0.88 9.30
CA LYS A 33 16.53 2.16 10.02
C LYS A 33 16.38 1.94 11.51
N SER A 34 17.40 2.28 12.31
CA SER A 34 17.24 2.30 13.77
C SER A 34 16.26 3.40 14.16
N VAL A 35 15.21 3.03 14.87
CA VAL A 35 14.20 3.90 15.45
C VAL A 35 14.04 3.58 16.93
N GLY A 36 13.46 4.47 17.69
CA GLY A 36 13.28 4.28 19.12
C GLY A 36 12.06 5.03 19.63
N SER A 37 11.92 5.12 20.95
CA SER A 37 10.82 5.79 21.63
C SER A 37 10.79 7.32 21.48
N SER A 38 11.73 7.89 20.73
CA SER A 38 11.71 9.30 20.31
C SER A 38 11.53 9.41 18.81
N ALA A 39 10.79 10.42 18.35
CA ALA A 39 10.53 10.64 16.94
C ALA A 39 11.83 10.78 16.14
N ARG A 40 12.01 9.93 15.14
CA ARG A 40 13.16 9.95 14.22
C ARG A 40 12.70 10.10 12.78
N THR A 41 13.40 10.92 12.01
CA THR A 41 13.20 11.01 10.56
C THR A 41 13.66 9.72 9.91
N ILE A 42 12.73 9.01 9.32
CA ILE A 42 12.99 7.77 8.57
C ILE A 42 13.23 8.04 7.09
N ASP A 43 12.53 9.02 6.56
CA ASP A 43 12.61 9.41 5.15
C ASP A 43 12.36 10.90 4.97
N TYR A 44 12.78 11.40 3.82
CA TYR A 44 12.45 12.74 3.33
C TYR A 44 12.34 12.71 1.80
N PHE A 45 11.49 13.57 1.26
CA PHE A 45 11.38 13.81 -0.17
C PHE A 45 11.18 15.30 -0.46
N GLN A 46 11.58 15.73 -1.64
CA GLN A 46 11.43 17.13 -2.05
C GLN A 46 9.95 17.45 -2.27
N ALA A 47 9.47 18.53 -1.67
CA ALA A 47 8.10 18.99 -1.84
C ALA A 47 7.77 19.38 -3.30
N THR A 48 8.79 19.64 -4.12
CA THR A 48 8.64 19.91 -5.56
C THR A 48 8.62 18.65 -6.44
N SER A 49 8.92 17.48 -5.87
CA SER A 49 9.05 16.23 -6.64
C SER A 49 7.88 15.27 -6.43
N ALA A 50 7.24 15.32 -5.27
CA ALA A 50 6.08 14.49 -4.97
C ALA A 50 5.16 15.23 -4.00
N ASP A 51 3.86 15.19 -4.24
CA ASP A 51 2.84 15.87 -3.44
C ASP A 51 2.34 14.98 -2.29
N ALA A 52 2.53 13.66 -2.44
CA ALA A 52 2.20 12.67 -1.42
C ALA A 52 3.05 11.40 -1.53
N ALA A 53 3.02 10.56 -0.50
CA ALA A 53 3.64 9.25 -0.54
C ALA A 53 2.89 8.24 0.35
N PHE A 54 2.85 6.98 -0.10
CA PHE A 54 2.40 5.83 0.69
C PHE A 54 3.61 5.09 1.23
N TYR A 55 3.49 4.67 2.48
CA TYR A 55 4.51 3.88 3.16
C TYR A 55 3.91 2.57 3.64
N PHE A 56 4.51 1.47 3.20
CA PHE A 56 4.31 0.12 3.74
C PHE A 56 5.49 -0.14 4.66
N VAL A 57 5.25 -0.35 5.93
CA VAL A 57 6.29 -0.35 6.97
C VAL A 57 6.29 -1.64 7.74
N ALA A 58 7.45 -2.26 7.88
CA ALA A 58 7.75 -3.25 8.90
C ALA A 58 8.56 -2.60 10.03
N LEU A 59 8.17 -2.87 11.24
CA LEU A 59 8.90 -2.50 12.44
C LEU A 59 9.21 -3.76 13.24
N SER A 60 10.46 -3.97 13.60
CA SER A 60 10.90 -5.05 14.48
C SER A 60 11.44 -4.48 15.77
N ASP A 61 10.90 -4.94 16.89
CA ASP A 61 11.40 -4.64 18.24
C ASP A 61 12.39 -5.74 18.65
N LEU A 62 13.66 -5.39 18.66
CA LEU A 62 14.75 -6.35 18.91
C LEU A 62 14.85 -6.77 20.38
N THR A 63 14.22 -6.03 21.30
CA THR A 63 14.24 -6.34 22.72
C THR A 63 13.19 -7.38 23.11
N ASN A 64 12.03 -7.31 22.46
CA ASN A 64 10.86 -8.12 22.82
C ASN A 64 10.49 -9.14 21.75
N ASP A 65 11.27 -9.27 20.69
CA ASP A 65 11.00 -10.14 19.51
C ASP A 65 9.60 -9.92 18.91
N HIS A 66 9.15 -8.65 18.86
CA HIS A 66 7.87 -8.28 18.28
C HIS A 66 8.04 -7.60 16.92
N SER A 67 7.07 -7.78 16.05
CA SER A 67 7.04 -7.15 14.74
C SER A 67 5.66 -6.55 14.43
N SER A 68 5.65 -5.51 13.60
CA SER A 68 4.41 -4.94 13.09
C SER A 68 4.49 -4.66 11.59
N ALA A 69 3.34 -4.85 10.91
CA ALA A 69 3.09 -4.40 9.55
C ALA A 69 2.14 -3.23 9.58
N SER A 70 2.46 -2.14 8.93
CA SER A 70 1.57 -0.99 8.86
C SER A 70 1.64 -0.23 7.54
N ILE A 71 0.58 0.48 7.23
CA ILE A 71 0.49 1.43 6.12
C ILE A 71 0.13 2.80 6.68
N PHE A 72 0.77 3.82 6.16
CA PHE A 72 0.33 5.20 6.35
C PHE A 72 0.62 6.05 5.11
N THR A 73 -0.05 7.18 5.04
CA THR A 73 0.02 8.12 3.93
C THR A 73 0.49 9.47 4.42
N VAL A 74 1.32 10.12 3.63
CA VAL A 74 1.77 11.50 3.84
C VAL A 74 1.35 12.34 2.63
N ALA A 75 0.80 13.52 2.87
CA ALA A 75 0.52 14.54 1.86
C ALA A 75 1.02 15.90 2.35
N HIS A 76 1.20 16.87 1.46
CA HIS A 76 1.61 18.22 1.82
C HIS A 76 1.05 19.26 0.84
N ASN A 77 1.03 20.52 1.26
CA ASN A 77 0.62 21.67 0.48
C ASN A 77 1.76 22.69 0.26
N ASN A 78 3.01 22.25 0.30
CA ASN A 78 4.25 23.04 0.27
C ASN A 78 4.54 23.88 1.53
N THR A 79 3.60 24.02 2.44
CA THR A 79 3.78 24.75 3.73
C THR A 79 3.73 23.78 4.88
N ASP A 80 2.72 22.93 4.90
CA ASP A 80 2.45 21.97 5.97
C ASP A 80 2.42 20.54 5.40
N ALA A 81 2.83 19.57 6.22
CA ALA A 81 2.71 18.16 5.92
C ALA A 81 1.64 17.50 6.80
N PHE A 82 0.87 16.62 6.20
CA PHE A 82 -0.25 15.89 6.81
C PHE A 82 0.02 14.40 6.72
N ILE A 83 -0.27 13.66 7.77
CA ILE A 83 -0.01 12.24 7.84
C ILE A 83 -1.19 11.49 8.44
N GLY A 84 -1.57 10.40 7.80
CA GLY A 84 -2.58 9.48 8.32
C GLY A 84 -2.05 8.64 9.48
N ALA A 85 -2.93 8.28 10.40
CA ALA A 85 -2.58 7.31 11.43
C ALA A 85 -2.20 5.96 10.78
N PRO A 86 -1.16 5.27 11.27
CA PRO A 86 -0.82 3.94 10.78
C PRO A 86 -1.97 2.96 10.95
N ARG A 87 -2.24 2.18 9.91
CA ARG A 87 -3.15 1.04 9.92
C ARG A 87 -2.33 -0.24 9.77
N GLY A 88 -2.65 -1.28 10.50
CA GLY A 88 -1.89 -2.51 10.38
C GLY A 88 -2.15 -3.51 11.49
N GLY A 89 -1.20 -4.41 11.68
CA GLY A 89 -1.20 -5.44 12.71
C GLY A 89 0.19 -5.59 13.32
N ALA A 90 0.23 -6.06 14.55
CA ALA A 90 1.48 -6.33 15.25
C ALA A 90 1.43 -7.70 15.92
N SER A 91 2.57 -8.36 16.06
CA SER A 91 2.76 -9.55 16.89
C SER A 91 3.04 -9.14 18.34
N GLY A 92 2.82 -10.08 19.28
CA GLY A 92 3.14 -9.90 20.69
C GLY A 92 2.08 -9.20 21.53
N SER A 93 2.32 -9.14 22.82
CA SER A 93 1.37 -8.64 23.83
C SER A 93 1.17 -7.12 23.80
N ASP A 94 2.16 -6.38 23.36
CA ASP A 94 2.12 -4.92 23.33
C ASP A 94 1.36 -4.37 22.12
N ASN A 95 1.14 -5.17 21.11
CA ASN A 95 0.27 -4.99 19.93
C ASN A 95 0.17 -3.53 19.42
N SER A 96 1.25 -2.76 19.56
CA SER A 96 1.25 -1.34 19.24
C SER A 96 1.96 -1.07 17.92
N LEU A 97 1.25 -0.33 17.05
CA LEU A 97 1.83 0.21 15.82
C LEU A 97 2.73 1.42 16.15
N PRO A 98 3.71 1.71 15.29
CA PRO A 98 4.48 2.94 15.44
C PRO A 98 3.58 4.17 15.34
N SER A 99 3.91 5.24 16.04
CA SER A 99 3.30 6.53 15.80
C SER A 99 4.08 7.32 14.74
N THR A 100 3.36 8.13 13.96
CA THR A 100 3.93 8.84 12.81
C THR A 100 3.63 10.33 12.89
N THR A 101 4.59 11.14 12.46
CA THR A 101 4.42 12.58 12.26
C THR A 101 5.15 13.01 10.98
N ALA A 102 4.71 14.12 10.38
CA ALA A 102 5.40 14.73 9.25
C ALA A 102 5.47 16.24 9.43
N ASP A 103 6.52 16.85 8.87
CA ASP A 103 6.67 18.29 8.75
C ASP A 103 7.42 18.67 7.47
N ILE A 104 7.45 19.97 7.17
CA ILE A 104 8.27 20.52 6.08
C ILE A 104 9.42 21.30 6.67
N SER A 105 10.61 21.06 6.18
CA SER A 105 11.82 21.81 6.55
C SER A 105 12.74 21.94 5.32
N SER A 106 13.11 23.17 4.98
CA SER A 106 13.98 23.46 3.83
C SER A 106 13.48 22.85 2.51
N ALA A 107 12.17 23.00 2.23
CA ALA A 107 11.47 22.45 1.07
C ALA A 107 11.48 20.90 0.98
N GLN A 108 11.76 20.23 2.08
CA GLN A 108 11.68 18.78 2.20
C GLN A 108 10.56 18.37 3.16
N VAL A 109 9.73 17.44 2.73
CA VAL A 109 8.80 16.72 3.61
C VAL A 109 9.61 15.69 4.39
N ARG A 110 9.60 15.80 5.71
CA ARG A 110 10.27 14.86 6.61
C ARG A 110 9.24 13.94 7.24
N VAL A 111 9.42 12.66 7.07
CA VAL A 111 8.58 11.62 7.65
C VAL A 111 9.27 11.08 8.89
N LYS A 112 8.58 11.14 10.02
CA LYS A 112 9.13 10.74 11.31
C LYS A 112 8.30 9.61 11.90
N VAL A 113 8.99 8.69 12.55
CA VAL A 113 8.40 7.56 13.25
C VAL A 113 8.92 7.51 14.68
N THR A 114 8.02 7.19 15.59
CA THR A 114 8.33 6.85 16.98
C THR A 114 7.93 5.39 17.18
N ALA A 115 8.88 4.55 17.52
CA ALA A 115 8.62 3.16 17.82
C ALA A 115 8.07 2.98 19.27
N PRO A 116 7.32 1.90 19.53
CA PRO A 116 6.87 1.58 20.89
C PRO A 116 8.04 1.33 21.84
N SER A 117 9.13 0.73 21.35
CA SER A 117 10.33 0.41 22.13
C SER A 117 11.56 1.23 21.73
N ALA A 118 12.56 1.26 22.62
CA ALA A 118 13.78 2.04 22.41
C ALA A 118 14.74 1.40 21.39
N ASP A 119 14.68 0.10 21.19
CA ASP A 119 15.57 -0.66 20.30
C ASP A 119 14.75 -1.34 19.21
N SER A 120 14.42 -0.57 18.18
CA SER A 120 13.64 -1.05 17.06
C SER A 120 14.33 -0.77 15.74
N LYS A 121 14.10 -1.64 14.78
CA LYS A 121 14.49 -1.51 13.39
C LYS A 121 13.26 -1.34 12.50
N LEU A 122 13.37 -0.48 11.51
CA LEU A 122 12.30 -0.18 10.58
C LEU A 122 12.77 -0.33 9.14
N SER A 123 12.00 -1.05 8.38
CA SER A 123 12.11 -1.13 6.92
C SER A 123 10.82 -0.63 6.29
N TYR A 124 10.90 -0.01 5.12
CA TYR A 124 9.71 0.46 4.43
C TYR A 124 9.84 0.36 2.91
N TYR A 125 8.68 0.20 2.27
CA TYR A 125 8.47 0.40 0.86
C TYR A 125 7.65 1.66 0.65
N LYS A 126 8.16 2.63 -0.14
CA LYS A 126 7.53 3.91 -0.43
C LYS A 126 7.01 3.95 -1.86
N ILE A 127 5.79 4.42 -2.05
CA ILE A 127 5.21 4.76 -3.35
C ILE A 127 4.93 6.28 -3.34
N PRO A 128 5.76 7.08 -4.01
CA PRO A 128 5.50 8.51 -4.15
C PRO A 128 4.40 8.76 -5.20
N LEU A 129 3.56 9.74 -4.95
CA LEU A 129 2.60 10.28 -5.89
C LEU A 129 3.06 11.68 -6.29
N SER A 130 3.45 11.84 -7.55
CA SER A 130 3.94 13.12 -8.07
C SER A 130 3.27 13.49 -9.38
N THR A 131 3.33 14.78 -9.70
CA THR A 131 2.89 15.32 -10.98
C THR A 131 3.68 14.77 -12.16
N ALA A 132 4.90 14.31 -11.92
CA ALA A 132 5.84 13.85 -12.94
C ALA A 132 5.85 12.32 -13.15
N ASN A 133 5.01 11.54 -12.45
CA ASN A 133 5.00 10.09 -12.61
C ASN A 133 4.48 9.68 -13.98
N THR A 134 5.40 9.30 -14.85
CA THR A 134 5.08 8.57 -16.08
C THR A 134 4.86 7.08 -15.75
N SER A 135 3.87 6.48 -16.39
CA SER A 135 3.48 5.08 -16.22
C SER A 135 4.67 4.12 -16.24
N ASN A 136 4.90 3.39 -15.15
CA ASN A 136 5.77 2.22 -15.11
C ASN A 136 4.89 0.98 -14.93
N ALA A 137 4.56 0.33 -16.05
CA ALA A 137 3.90 -0.97 -16.03
C ALA A 137 4.92 -2.05 -15.66
N THR A 138 4.96 -2.45 -14.40
CA THR A 138 5.53 -3.74 -14.01
C THR A 138 4.36 -4.70 -13.84
N SER A 139 4.48 -5.94 -14.32
CA SER A 139 3.40 -6.93 -14.40
C SER A 139 2.54 -6.96 -13.12
N GLY A 140 1.25 -6.63 -13.26
CA GLY A 140 0.26 -6.62 -12.18
C GLY A 140 0.10 -5.28 -11.44
N VAL A 141 1.04 -4.36 -11.55
CA VAL A 141 0.95 -3.01 -10.97
C VAL A 141 1.01 -1.98 -12.08
N THR A 142 -0.05 -1.24 -12.27
CA THR A 142 -0.10 -0.14 -13.24
C THR A 142 -0.16 1.19 -12.52
N VAL A 143 0.84 2.01 -12.70
CA VAL A 143 0.77 3.42 -12.34
C VAL A 143 0.18 4.16 -13.52
N THR A 144 -0.99 4.72 -13.35
CA THR A 144 -1.62 5.58 -14.35
C THR A 144 -1.64 7.00 -13.79
N THR A 145 -0.95 7.90 -14.44
CA THR A 145 -1.15 9.33 -14.21
C THR A 145 -2.31 9.79 -15.09
N ALA A 146 -3.48 9.91 -14.51
CA ALA A 146 -4.54 10.70 -15.12
C ALA A 146 -4.53 12.07 -14.44
N ASN A 147 -4.21 13.10 -15.19
CA ASN A 147 -4.53 14.46 -14.77
C ASN A 147 -5.95 14.70 -15.24
N THR A 148 -6.91 14.43 -14.39
CA THR A 148 -8.33 14.57 -14.71
C THR A 148 -8.85 15.67 -13.81
N ASP A 149 -9.33 16.75 -14.41
CA ASP A 149 -10.02 17.79 -13.69
C ASP A 149 -11.41 17.26 -13.31
N VAL A 150 -11.66 17.17 -12.01
CA VAL A 150 -12.92 16.68 -11.45
C VAL A 150 -13.65 17.81 -10.78
N ASP A 151 -14.90 18.00 -11.22
CA ASP A 151 -15.83 18.96 -10.65
C ASP A 151 -16.87 18.26 -9.77
N SER A 152 -17.93 18.97 -9.41
CA SER A 152 -19.04 18.43 -8.62
C SER A 152 -19.89 17.39 -9.37
N ALA A 153 -19.80 17.32 -10.69
CA ALA A 153 -20.40 16.26 -11.48
C ALA A 153 -19.54 15.00 -11.41
N SER A 154 -20.19 13.83 -11.40
CA SER A 154 -19.47 12.57 -11.42
C SER A 154 -18.82 12.32 -12.79
N GLU A 155 -17.51 12.19 -12.82
CA GLU A 155 -16.72 11.97 -14.02
C GLU A 155 -15.94 10.66 -13.95
N SER A 156 -15.77 10.02 -15.12
CA SER A 156 -14.94 8.80 -15.20
C SER A 156 -13.47 9.17 -15.05
N ILE A 157 -12.83 8.60 -14.04
CA ILE A 157 -11.40 8.85 -13.76
C ILE A 157 -10.51 7.71 -14.19
N ASP A 158 -11.03 6.48 -14.25
CA ASP A 158 -10.29 5.31 -14.67
C ASP A 158 -11.21 4.17 -15.13
N THR A 159 -10.66 3.26 -15.93
CA THR A 159 -11.35 2.05 -16.37
C THR A 159 -10.41 0.85 -16.36
N PHE A 160 -10.98 -0.34 -16.16
CA PHE A 160 -10.28 -1.60 -16.40
C PHE A 160 -11.24 -2.68 -16.92
N ALA A 161 -10.70 -3.61 -17.74
CA ALA A 161 -11.48 -4.68 -18.35
C ALA A 161 -11.95 -5.69 -17.30
N HIS A 162 -13.26 -5.84 -17.12
CA HIS A 162 -13.84 -6.75 -16.13
C HIS A 162 -13.62 -8.23 -16.45
N ALA A 163 -13.32 -8.57 -17.70
CA ALA A 163 -13.00 -9.95 -18.11
C ALA A 163 -11.56 -10.36 -17.71
N SER A 164 -10.67 -9.38 -17.48
CA SER A 164 -9.25 -9.61 -17.18
C SER A 164 -8.92 -9.46 -15.70
N PHE A 165 -9.62 -8.58 -15.00
CA PHE A 165 -9.32 -8.25 -13.61
C PHE A 165 -10.60 -8.24 -12.78
N ARG A 166 -10.54 -8.87 -11.62
CA ARG A 166 -11.66 -8.99 -10.69
C ARG A 166 -11.76 -7.84 -9.71
N ALA A 167 -10.62 -7.27 -9.33
CA ALA A 167 -10.56 -6.21 -8.34
C ALA A 167 -9.41 -5.24 -8.63
N ALA A 168 -9.43 -4.10 -7.94
CA ALA A 168 -8.36 -3.12 -7.99
C ALA A 168 -8.18 -2.42 -6.64
N LYS A 169 -6.94 -2.11 -6.31
CA LYS A 169 -6.55 -1.15 -5.27
C LYS A 169 -6.18 0.17 -5.93
N TYR A 170 -6.72 1.25 -5.40
CA TYR A 170 -6.42 2.62 -5.83
C TYR A 170 -5.77 3.42 -4.71
N LEU A 171 -4.74 4.18 -5.10
CA LEU A 171 -4.13 5.24 -4.32
C LEU A 171 -4.28 6.51 -5.17
N ILE A 172 -5.05 7.48 -4.69
CA ILE A 172 -5.43 8.65 -5.46
C ILE A 172 -4.94 9.91 -4.75
N LEU A 173 -4.06 10.65 -5.40
CA LEU A 173 -3.74 12.02 -5.01
C LEU A 173 -4.80 12.94 -5.58
N VAL A 174 -5.29 13.84 -4.76
CA VAL A 174 -6.26 14.88 -5.11
C VAL A 174 -5.62 16.22 -4.82
N ASP A 175 -5.48 17.05 -5.83
CA ASP A 175 -4.85 18.37 -5.72
C ASP A 175 -5.80 19.46 -6.16
N ASN A 176 -5.84 20.56 -5.43
CA ASN A 176 -6.56 21.76 -5.80
C ASN A 176 -5.57 22.93 -5.94
N ASP A 177 -5.04 23.09 -7.14
CA ASP A 177 -4.04 24.12 -7.47
C ASP A 177 -4.50 25.54 -7.10
N SER A 178 -5.81 25.80 -7.19
CA SER A 178 -6.36 27.13 -6.91
C SER A 178 -6.37 27.50 -5.42
N LYS A 179 -6.30 26.50 -4.53
CA LYS A 179 -6.36 26.66 -3.07
C LYS A 179 -5.11 26.21 -2.34
N THR A 180 -4.11 25.70 -3.05
CA THR A 180 -2.92 25.07 -2.43
C THR A 180 -3.31 23.95 -1.42
N GLU A 181 -4.31 23.16 -1.77
CA GLU A 181 -4.81 22.07 -0.94
C GLU A 181 -4.56 20.72 -1.61
N THR A 182 -4.06 19.79 -0.85
CA THR A 182 -3.73 18.44 -1.30
C THR A 182 -4.40 17.41 -0.41
N GLY A 183 -4.86 16.33 -1.01
CA GLY A 183 -5.43 15.19 -0.30
C GLY A 183 -5.03 13.87 -0.93
N VAL A 184 -5.17 12.80 -0.18
CA VAL A 184 -4.99 11.44 -0.65
C VAL A 184 -6.19 10.61 -0.22
N VAL A 185 -6.61 9.74 -1.12
CA VAL A 185 -7.72 8.80 -0.93
C VAL A 185 -7.28 7.41 -1.34
N GLU A 186 -7.65 6.43 -0.56
CA GLU A 186 -7.49 5.01 -0.91
C GLU A 186 -8.84 4.40 -1.25
N ALA A 187 -8.85 3.45 -2.18
CA ALA A 187 -10.05 2.67 -2.45
C ALA A 187 -9.75 1.24 -2.86
N LEU A 188 -10.70 0.36 -2.58
CA LEU A 188 -10.80 -0.99 -3.11
C LEU A 188 -12.03 -1.10 -3.98
N VAL A 189 -11.88 -1.73 -5.14
CA VAL A 189 -12.96 -2.01 -6.09
C VAL A 189 -13.03 -3.51 -6.35
N VAL A 190 -14.25 -4.07 -6.37
CA VAL A 190 -14.52 -5.45 -6.79
C VAL A 190 -15.79 -5.49 -7.63
N HIS A 191 -15.90 -6.46 -8.53
CA HIS A 191 -17.11 -6.65 -9.34
C HIS A 191 -17.48 -8.13 -9.47
N ASN A 192 -18.72 -8.40 -9.88
CA ASN A 192 -19.21 -9.74 -10.21
C ASN A 192 -19.52 -9.93 -11.71
N GLY A 193 -19.07 -8.99 -12.54
CA GLY A 193 -19.34 -8.97 -13.99
C GLY A 193 -20.63 -8.22 -14.38
N THR A 194 -21.53 -7.96 -13.43
CA THR A 194 -22.77 -7.20 -13.65
C THR A 194 -22.76 -5.88 -12.87
N ASN A 195 -22.32 -5.92 -11.62
CA ASN A 195 -22.22 -4.78 -10.73
C ASN A 195 -20.81 -4.60 -10.21
N ALA A 196 -20.39 -3.37 -10.01
CA ALA A 196 -19.15 -3.04 -9.35
C ALA A 196 -19.43 -2.36 -7.99
N PHE A 197 -18.53 -2.58 -7.05
CA PHE A 197 -18.62 -2.12 -5.66
C PHE A 197 -17.29 -1.48 -5.28
N ILE A 198 -17.35 -0.40 -4.52
CA ILE A 198 -16.18 0.36 -4.08
C ILE A 198 -16.27 0.69 -2.60
N THR A 199 -15.14 0.64 -1.94
CA THR A 199 -14.96 1.18 -0.58
C THR A 199 -13.84 2.21 -0.61
N GLN A 200 -14.14 3.43 -0.18
CA GLN A 200 -13.21 4.54 -0.04
C GLN A 200 -12.77 4.64 1.42
N TYR A 201 -11.47 4.87 1.66
CA TYR A 201 -10.90 4.96 3.01
C TYR A 201 -9.53 5.66 2.99
N GLY A 202 -8.87 5.77 4.14
CA GLY A 202 -7.48 6.25 4.24
C GLY A 202 -7.30 7.71 3.83
N ASN A 203 -8.32 8.53 4.01
CA ASN A 203 -8.29 9.94 3.60
C ASN A 203 -7.31 10.75 4.46
N VAL A 204 -6.44 11.48 3.78
CA VAL A 204 -5.51 12.46 4.38
C VAL A 204 -5.62 13.74 3.57
N ASN A 205 -5.96 14.85 4.22
CA ASN A 205 -6.21 16.12 3.54
C ASN A 205 -5.52 17.28 4.25
N SER A 206 -5.09 18.27 3.49
CA SER A 206 -4.63 19.57 4.01
C SER A 206 -5.77 20.52 4.38
N GLY A 207 -7.02 20.17 4.10
CA GLY A 207 -8.24 20.91 4.41
C GLY A 207 -9.22 20.12 5.26
N ASN A 208 -10.42 20.65 5.49
CA ASN A 208 -11.38 20.11 6.46
C ASN A 208 -12.37 19.10 5.88
N HIS A 209 -12.29 18.72 4.60
CA HIS A 209 -13.28 17.88 3.93
C HIS A 209 -12.65 16.83 3.02
N ASP A 210 -13.34 15.70 2.87
CA ASP A 210 -13.05 14.75 1.80
C ASP A 210 -13.21 15.47 0.46
N LYS A 211 -12.15 15.45 -0.35
CA LYS A 211 -12.13 16.21 -1.60
C LYS A 211 -12.96 15.56 -2.70
N ILE A 212 -13.06 14.24 -2.71
CA ILE A 212 -13.78 13.48 -3.72
C ILE A 212 -14.65 12.38 -3.11
N VAL A 213 -15.70 12.04 -3.82
CA VAL A 213 -16.52 10.83 -3.58
C VAL A 213 -16.35 9.90 -4.76
N LEU A 214 -15.97 8.68 -4.51
CA LEU A 214 -15.74 7.66 -5.53
C LEU A 214 -16.97 6.77 -5.72
N SER A 215 -17.19 6.36 -6.97
CA SER A 215 -18.19 5.37 -7.34
C SER A 215 -17.62 4.41 -8.37
N ALA A 216 -18.21 3.21 -8.49
CA ALA A 216 -17.84 2.22 -9.49
C ALA A 216 -19.07 1.58 -10.11
N ALA A 217 -19.02 1.34 -11.42
CA ALA A 217 -20.09 0.70 -12.19
C ALA A 217 -19.52 -0.15 -13.32
N ILE A 218 -20.32 -1.11 -13.80
CA ILE A 218 -20.02 -1.82 -15.07
C ILE A 218 -20.60 -1.01 -16.23
N SER A 219 -19.78 -0.75 -17.23
CA SER A 219 -20.18 -0.14 -18.49
C SER A 219 -19.55 -0.91 -19.66
N GLY A 220 -20.36 -1.60 -20.44
CA GLY A 220 -19.89 -2.48 -21.50
C GLY A 220 -18.95 -3.57 -20.95
N SER A 221 -17.75 -3.66 -21.47
CA SER A 221 -16.73 -4.63 -21.04
C SER A 221 -15.83 -4.14 -19.90
N ASN A 222 -16.10 -2.96 -19.35
CA ASN A 222 -15.22 -2.32 -18.37
C ASN A 222 -15.91 -2.09 -17.02
N VAL A 223 -15.12 -2.16 -15.97
CA VAL A 223 -15.40 -1.44 -14.73
C VAL A 223 -14.99 0.01 -14.95
N VAL A 224 -15.90 0.92 -14.69
CA VAL A 224 -15.66 2.38 -14.72
C VAL A 224 -15.61 2.86 -13.28
N VAL A 225 -14.52 3.50 -12.91
CA VAL A 225 -14.37 4.21 -11.64
C VAL A 225 -14.56 5.69 -11.90
N SER A 226 -15.47 6.30 -11.15
CA SER A 226 -15.81 7.72 -11.29
C SER A 226 -15.58 8.45 -9.97
N ALA A 227 -15.29 9.73 -10.07
CA ALA A 227 -15.16 10.64 -8.95
C ALA A 227 -16.09 11.86 -9.14
N ALA A 228 -16.64 12.35 -8.05
CA ALA A 228 -17.28 13.65 -7.95
C ALA A 228 -16.53 14.47 -6.90
N GLY A 229 -16.07 15.66 -7.28
CA GLY A 229 -15.42 16.60 -6.38
C GLY A 229 -16.43 17.33 -5.50
N ASN A 230 -16.06 17.66 -4.29
CA ASN A 230 -16.82 18.61 -3.47
C ASN A 230 -16.44 20.08 -3.75
N GLU A 231 -15.44 20.26 -4.61
CA GLU A 231 -14.93 21.55 -5.07
C GLU A 231 -14.62 21.47 -6.58
N PRO A 232 -14.63 22.59 -7.30
CA PRO A 232 -14.25 22.61 -8.71
C PRO A 232 -12.73 22.54 -8.90
N ASN A 233 -12.34 22.10 -10.11
CA ASN A 233 -10.95 22.07 -10.57
C ASN A 233 -10.02 21.21 -9.71
N LEU A 234 -10.46 20.00 -9.35
CA LEU A 234 -9.62 19.03 -8.67
C LEU A 234 -8.83 18.21 -9.68
N SER A 235 -7.51 18.24 -9.58
CA SER A 235 -6.60 17.39 -10.35
C SER A 235 -6.36 16.06 -9.62
N LEU A 236 -6.49 14.94 -10.32
CA LEU A 236 -6.29 13.61 -9.77
C LEU A 236 -5.06 12.93 -10.36
N LYS A 237 -4.33 12.22 -9.52
CA LYS A 237 -3.28 11.28 -9.93
C LYS A 237 -3.52 9.93 -9.28
N ILE A 238 -3.47 8.91 -10.09
CA ILE A 238 -3.94 7.57 -9.73
C ILE A 238 -2.79 6.58 -9.82
N HIS A 239 -2.54 5.88 -8.71
CA HIS A 239 -1.77 4.64 -8.70
C HIS A 239 -2.76 3.49 -8.53
N LYS A 240 -2.70 2.51 -9.44
CA LYS A 240 -3.64 1.40 -9.49
C LYS A 240 -2.89 0.06 -9.46
N THR A 241 -3.33 -0.86 -8.60
CA THR A 241 -2.92 -2.26 -8.61
C THR A 241 -4.11 -3.12 -9.01
N LEU A 242 -4.01 -3.85 -10.11
CA LEU A 242 -5.05 -4.70 -10.65
C LEU A 242 -4.86 -6.16 -10.18
N LEU A 243 -5.96 -6.79 -9.76
CA LEU A 243 -6.00 -8.15 -9.26
C LEU A 243 -6.91 -9.00 -10.17
N ALA A 244 -6.35 -10.02 -10.81
CA ALA A 244 -7.09 -10.94 -11.68
C ALA A 244 -7.62 -12.15 -10.91
N ASP A 245 -8.59 -12.87 -11.50
CA ASP A 245 -9.09 -14.17 -10.97
C ASP A 245 -8.06 -15.28 -11.07
N SER A 246 -7.16 -15.17 -12.03
CA SER A 246 -6.03 -16.08 -12.18
C SER A 246 -4.78 -15.26 -12.47
N MET A 247 -3.92 -15.15 -11.49
CA MET A 247 -2.62 -14.49 -11.63
C MET A 247 -1.54 -15.56 -11.77
N THR A 248 -0.59 -15.34 -12.68
CA THR A 248 0.61 -16.17 -12.72
C THR A 248 1.51 -15.77 -11.56
N ALA A 249 1.93 -16.73 -10.76
CA ALA A 249 2.84 -16.48 -9.64
C ALA A 249 4.15 -15.87 -10.16
N VAL A 250 4.50 -14.72 -9.56
CA VAL A 250 5.77 -14.01 -9.81
C VAL A 250 6.29 -13.53 -8.47
N GLU A 251 7.54 -13.74 -8.20
CA GLU A 251 8.20 -13.30 -6.98
C GLU A 251 9.44 -12.48 -7.29
N ASN A 252 9.60 -11.37 -6.61
CA ASN A 252 10.85 -10.63 -6.49
C ASN A 252 11.04 -10.25 -5.01
N ALA A 253 12.20 -9.71 -4.65
CA ALA A 253 12.57 -9.44 -3.26
C ALA A 253 11.51 -8.66 -2.45
N ASN A 254 10.72 -7.82 -3.10
CA ASN A 254 9.79 -6.90 -2.42
C ASN A 254 8.33 -7.17 -2.71
N GLN A 255 8.02 -7.98 -3.71
CA GLN A 255 6.66 -8.18 -4.19
C GLN A 255 6.48 -9.62 -4.67
N LYS A 256 5.33 -10.20 -4.34
CA LYS A 256 4.95 -11.52 -4.80
C LYS A 256 3.51 -11.53 -5.29
N ILE A 257 3.31 -12.09 -6.46
CA ILE A 257 1.99 -12.49 -6.95
C ILE A 257 1.78 -13.94 -6.54
N ILE A 258 0.72 -14.18 -5.77
CA ILE A 258 0.30 -15.52 -5.34
C ILE A 258 -0.82 -15.94 -6.27
N GLY A 259 -0.56 -17.01 -7.01
CA GLY A 259 -1.50 -17.55 -8.00
C GLY A 259 -2.75 -18.17 -7.35
N ALA A 260 -3.67 -18.57 -8.20
CA ALA A 260 -4.97 -19.09 -7.80
C ALA A 260 -4.87 -20.29 -6.85
N THR A 261 -5.46 -20.15 -5.66
CA THR A 261 -5.61 -21.23 -4.68
C THR A 261 -7.08 -21.46 -4.42
N THR A 262 -7.51 -22.72 -4.45
CA THR A 262 -8.89 -23.07 -4.09
C THR A 262 -9.01 -23.29 -2.60
N VAL A 263 -9.92 -22.58 -1.97
CA VAL A 263 -10.18 -22.65 -0.51
C VAL A 263 -11.62 -23.02 -0.23
N SER A 264 -11.83 -23.63 0.92
CA SER A 264 -13.16 -23.98 1.46
C SER A 264 -13.36 -23.29 2.81
N SER A 265 -14.30 -23.75 3.60
CA SER A 265 -14.50 -23.30 4.99
C SER A 265 -13.35 -23.69 5.94
N SER A 266 -12.49 -24.62 5.53
CA SER A 266 -11.27 -24.96 6.27
C SER A 266 -10.12 -24.06 5.80
N ALA A 267 -9.31 -23.57 6.75
CA ALA A 267 -8.14 -22.76 6.46
C ALA A 267 -7.14 -23.54 5.58
N THR A 268 -6.74 -22.92 4.48
CA THR A 268 -5.76 -23.44 3.52
C THR A 268 -4.59 -22.46 3.45
N ALA A 269 -3.37 -22.97 3.44
CA ALA A 269 -2.18 -22.14 3.26
C ALA A 269 -2.27 -21.35 1.94
N LEU A 270 -2.18 -20.05 2.03
CA LEU A 270 -2.15 -19.14 0.88
C LEU A 270 -0.73 -18.80 0.49
N ASP A 271 0.09 -18.49 1.48
CA ASP A 271 1.47 -18.05 1.29
C ASP A 271 2.33 -18.33 2.53
N ASP A 272 3.62 -18.49 2.29
CA ASP A 272 4.66 -18.56 3.31
C ASP A 272 5.73 -17.52 2.98
N PHE A 273 6.32 -16.89 3.99
CA PHE A 273 7.52 -16.08 3.82
C PHE A 273 8.48 -16.28 4.99
N ASP A 274 9.76 -16.28 4.66
CA ASP A 274 10.88 -16.42 5.57
C ASP A 274 11.00 -15.15 6.43
N LEU A 275 11.10 -15.33 7.75
CA LEU A 275 11.25 -14.21 8.69
C LEU A 275 12.67 -13.61 8.67
N ASP A 276 13.65 -14.34 8.13
CA ASP A 276 14.98 -13.80 7.87
C ASP A 276 14.98 -12.81 6.69
N ASP A 277 14.06 -13.02 5.73
CA ASP A 277 13.89 -12.12 4.57
C ASP A 277 12.92 -10.97 4.84
N ALA A 278 11.82 -11.23 5.57
CA ALA A 278 10.80 -10.22 5.85
C ALA A 278 10.08 -10.48 7.18
N THR A 279 10.07 -9.53 8.08
CA THR A 279 9.35 -9.65 9.35
C THR A 279 7.88 -9.24 9.25
N ALA A 280 7.48 -8.62 8.14
CA ALA A 280 6.12 -8.18 7.91
C ALA A 280 5.77 -8.11 6.42
N ALA A 281 4.50 -8.27 6.12
CA ALA A 281 3.97 -8.17 4.77
C ALA A 281 2.55 -7.59 4.76
N VAL A 282 2.24 -6.91 3.66
CA VAL A 282 0.89 -6.42 3.36
C VAL A 282 0.38 -7.15 2.12
N TYR A 283 -0.83 -7.65 2.21
CA TYR A 283 -1.50 -8.36 1.13
C TYR A 283 -2.73 -7.61 0.66
N TYR A 284 -2.93 -7.61 -0.65
CA TYR A 284 -4.23 -7.38 -1.27
C TYR A 284 -4.74 -8.71 -1.77
N VAL A 285 -5.75 -9.25 -1.09
CA VAL A 285 -6.30 -10.58 -1.37
C VAL A 285 -7.62 -10.44 -2.08
N VAL A 286 -7.74 -11.01 -3.27
CA VAL A 286 -9.00 -11.11 -3.98
C VAL A 286 -9.47 -12.56 -3.98
N GLY A 287 -10.74 -12.79 -3.67
CA GLY A 287 -11.31 -14.12 -3.68
C GLY A 287 -12.79 -14.11 -3.98
N GLY A 288 -13.27 -15.22 -4.54
CA GLY A 288 -14.67 -15.32 -4.87
C GLY A 288 -15.12 -16.69 -5.36
N ASN A 289 -16.43 -16.85 -5.28
CA ASN A 289 -17.17 -17.96 -5.81
C ASN A 289 -17.98 -17.47 -7.02
N SER A 290 -17.55 -17.81 -8.21
CA SER A 290 -18.19 -17.36 -9.47
C SER A 290 -19.59 -17.93 -9.65
N SER A 291 -19.90 -19.13 -9.11
CA SER A 291 -21.23 -19.73 -9.19
C SER A 291 -22.26 -18.96 -8.36
N GLU A 292 -21.81 -18.25 -7.33
CA GLU A 292 -22.67 -17.44 -6.46
C GLU A 292 -22.61 -15.94 -6.75
N GLY A 293 -21.70 -15.51 -7.65
CA GLY A 293 -21.41 -14.12 -7.90
C GLY A 293 -20.87 -13.39 -6.65
N ALA A 294 -20.24 -14.16 -5.75
CA ALA A 294 -19.76 -13.70 -4.46
C ALA A 294 -18.26 -13.47 -4.54
N PHE A 295 -17.84 -12.21 -4.53
CA PHE A 295 -16.43 -11.80 -4.62
C PHE A 295 -16.11 -10.77 -3.53
N SER A 296 -14.88 -10.78 -3.06
CA SER A 296 -14.34 -9.75 -2.18
C SER A 296 -12.88 -9.46 -2.48
N VAL A 297 -12.45 -8.25 -2.19
CA VAL A 297 -11.04 -7.87 -2.07
C VAL A 297 -10.81 -7.27 -0.68
N GLN A 298 -9.70 -7.62 -0.07
CA GLN A 298 -9.37 -7.23 1.29
C GLN A 298 -7.88 -6.93 1.43
N GLU A 299 -7.57 -5.91 2.21
CA GLU A 299 -6.23 -5.59 2.69
C GLU A 299 -5.95 -6.40 3.96
N VAL A 300 -4.80 -7.09 4.00
CA VAL A 300 -4.42 -7.97 5.11
C VAL A 300 -2.98 -7.66 5.51
N TYR A 301 -2.73 -7.55 6.80
CA TYR A 301 -1.43 -7.29 7.38
C TYR A 301 -0.95 -8.52 8.14
N CYS A 302 0.26 -8.98 7.83
CA CYS A 302 0.92 -10.06 8.55
C CYS A 302 2.21 -9.55 9.18
N ALA A 303 2.45 -9.93 10.41
CA ALA A 303 3.69 -9.66 11.10
C ALA A 303 4.09 -10.88 11.92
N GLY A 304 5.37 -11.15 12.00
CA GLY A 304 5.89 -12.29 12.75
C GLY A 304 7.28 -12.06 13.31
N ALA A 305 7.57 -12.81 14.37
CA ALA A 305 8.86 -12.95 14.96
C ALA A 305 9.03 -14.44 15.32
N PRO A 306 10.25 -14.92 15.64
CA PRO A 306 10.45 -16.30 16.03
C PRO A 306 9.49 -16.75 17.16
N GLY A 307 8.64 -17.72 16.87
CA GLY A 307 7.61 -18.21 17.80
C GLY A 307 6.28 -17.45 17.79
N GLU A 308 6.18 -16.35 17.08
CA GLU A 308 4.98 -15.51 17.04
C GLU A 308 4.50 -15.21 15.61
N ALA A 309 3.19 -15.18 15.44
CA ALA A 309 2.57 -14.74 14.18
C ALA A 309 1.29 -13.96 14.46
N SER A 310 1.06 -12.91 13.72
CA SER A 310 -0.12 -12.09 13.79
C SER A 310 -0.69 -11.81 12.40
N VAL A 311 -2.02 -11.77 12.32
CA VAL A 311 -2.73 -11.28 11.14
C VAL A 311 -3.80 -10.29 11.56
N SER A 312 -3.84 -9.15 10.88
CA SER A 312 -4.90 -8.15 11.02
C SER A 312 -5.58 -7.95 9.68
N GLN A 313 -6.92 -7.90 9.74
CA GLN A 313 -7.74 -7.68 8.56
C GLN A 313 -8.07 -6.20 8.43
N GLY A 314 -7.64 -5.60 7.35
CA GLY A 314 -7.88 -4.21 7.01
C GLY A 314 -9.19 -3.98 6.26
N PRO A 315 -9.30 -2.85 5.56
CA PRO A 315 -10.45 -2.52 4.72
C PRO A 315 -10.77 -3.62 3.71
N PHE A 316 -12.05 -3.80 3.43
CA PHE A 316 -12.53 -4.71 2.39
C PHE A 316 -13.69 -4.10 1.61
N VAL A 317 -13.93 -4.65 0.42
CA VAL A 317 -15.16 -4.47 -0.34
C VAL A 317 -15.62 -5.82 -0.89
N SER A 318 -16.93 -6.05 -0.89
CA SER A 318 -17.53 -7.32 -1.30
C SER A 318 -18.81 -7.09 -2.07
N THR A 319 -19.08 -7.98 -3.03
CA THR A 319 -20.34 -8.01 -3.79
C THR A 319 -21.55 -8.47 -2.95
N LYS A 320 -21.31 -8.98 -1.74
CA LYS A 320 -22.34 -9.47 -0.79
C LYS A 320 -22.44 -8.63 0.49
N GLY A 321 -21.67 -7.55 0.60
CA GLY A 321 -21.67 -6.66 1.78
C GLY A 321 -20.90 -7.18 3.00
N THR A 322 -20.49 -8.44 3.00
CA THR A 322 -19.63 -9.05 4.05
C THR A 322 -18.39 -9.64 3.40
N SER A 323 -17.26 -9.67 4.13
CA SER A 323 -16.06 -10.34 3.62
C SER A 323 -16.34 -11.81 3.34
N GLN A 324 -15.90 -12.30 2.21
CA GLN A 324 -16.04 -13.70 1.80
C GLN A 324 -14.82 -14.53 2.27
N LEU A 325 -13.88 -13.92 2.94
CA LEU A 325 -12.61 -14.52 3.35
C LEU A 325 -12.35 -14.24 4.84
N SER A 326 -11.75 -15.20 5.51
CA SER A 326 -11.17 -15.06 6.84
C SER A 326 -9.71 -15.53 6.82
N PHE A 327 -8.88 -14.94 7.65
CA PHE A 327 -7.45 -15.16 7.63
C PHE A 327 -6.92 -15.58 8.99
N THR A 328 -5.93 -16.46 8.99
CA THR A 328 -5.13 -16.83 10.16
C THR A 328 -3.65 -16.81 9.79
N ALA A 329 -2.80 -16.51 10.75
CA ALA A 329 -1.36 -16.62 10.60
C ALA A 329 -0.79 -17.61 11.62
N ALA A 330 0.26 -18.31 11.24
CA ALA A 330 0.97 -19.22 12.10
C ALA A 330 2.48 -19.13 11.86
N PHE A 331 3.25 -19.16 12.95
CA PHE A 331 4.69 -19.37 12.88
C PHE A 331 4.97 -20.84 12.61
N LYS A 332 5.87 -21.11 11.70
CA LYS A 332 6.41 -22.44 11.44
C LYS A 332 7.86 -22.48 11.88
N SER A 333 8.17 -23.40 12.80
CA SER A 333 9.56 -23.70 13.18
C SER A 333 10.18 -24.69 12.19
N ASP A 334 10.17 -24.35 10.90
CA ASP A 334 10.90 -25.05 9.85
C ASP A 334 12.33 -24.52 9.74
N ALA A 335 13.08 -24.96 8.73
CA ALA A 335 14.47 -24.54 8.55
C ALA A 335 14.62 -23.03 8.34
N ASP A 336 13.57 -22.37 7.86
CA ASP A 336 13.55 -20.97 7.43
C ASP A 336 12.79 -20.07 8.41
N ASN A 337 12.29 -20.60 9.57
CA ASN A 337 11.50 -19.85 10.55
C ASN A 337 10.39 -19.03 9.87
N SER A 338 9.54 -19.69 9.08
CA SER A 338 8.62 -18.97 8.21
C SER A 338 7.30 -18.57 8.88
N LEU A 339 6.68 -17.50 8.39
CA LEU A 339 5.32 -17.12 8.69
C LEU A 339 4.38 -17.60 7.58
N GLN A 340 3.39 -18.41 7.95
CA GLN A 340 2.35 -18.86 7.03
C GLN A 340 1.09 -18.04 7.20
N LEU A 341 0.61 -17.45 6.09
CA LEU A 341 -0.74 -16.91 5.98
C LEU A 341 -1.67 -17.99 5.42
N SER A 342 -2.74 -18.27 6.14
CA SER A 342 -3.81 -19.17 5.70
C SER A 342 -5.11 -18.42 5.51
N VAL A 343 -5.93 -18.89 4.58
CA VAL A 343 -7.23 -18.29 4.24
C VAL A 343 -8.31 -19.36 4.21
N ALA A 344 -9.52 -18.99 4.64
CA ALA A 344 -10.71 -19.80 4.52
C ALA A 344 -11.86 -18.99 3.91
N SER A 345 -12.75 -19.69 3.19
CA SER A 345 -14.00 -19.11 2.69
C SER A 345 -15.03 -19.02 3.81
N THR A 346 -15.66 -17.85 3.95
CA THR A 346 -16.79 -17.65 4.89
C THR A 346 -18.15 -18.00 4.29
N SER A 347 -18.22 -18.18 2.95
CA SER A 347 -19.47 -18.48 2.23
C SER A 347 -19.87 -19.97 2.24
N GLY A 348 -19.05 -20.85 2.80
CA GLY A 348 -19.29 -22.30 2.83
C GLY A 348 -19.09 -23.04 1.51
N GLY A 349 -18.84 -22.33 0.42
CA GLY A 349 -18.53 -22.87 -0.92
C GLY A 349 -17.06 -22.89 -1.24
N SER A 350 -16.71 -23.50 -2.38
CA SER A 350 -15.37 -23.42 -2.93
C SER A 350 -15.10 -22.03 -3.49
N THR A 351 -14.04 -21.37 -3.02
CA THR A 351 -13.65 -20.02 -3.38
C THR A 351 -12.26 -20.05 -4.00
N THR A 352 -12.06 -19.40 -5.14
CA THR A 352 -10.73 -19.19 -5.70
C THR A 352 -10.16 -17.89 -5.14
N VAL A 353 -8.92 -17.96 -4.63
CA VAL A 353 -8.23 -16.82 -3.99
C VAL A 353 -6.91 -16.58 -4.68
N ASN A 354 -6.61 -15.32 -4.93
CA ASN A 354 -5.32 -14.82 -5.40
C ASN A 354 -4.87 -13.67 -4.50
N ALA A 355 -3.59 -13.40 -4.46
CA ALA A 355 -3.09 -12.27 -3.68
C ALA A 355 -1.89 -11.58 -4.33
N TYR A 356 -1.74 -10.31 -4.00
CA TYR A 356 -0.54 -9.53 -4.23
C TYR A 356 0.06 -9.17 -2.89
N ARG A 357 1.31 -9.58 -2.65
CA ARG A 357 2.06 -9.33 -1.43
C ARG A 357 3.10 -8.25 -1.64
N ILE A 358 3.21 -7.34 -0.70
CA ILE A 358 4.32 -6.39 -0.56
C ILE A 358 5.09 -6.77 0.71
N ASN A 359 6.35 -7.14 0.55
CA ASN A 359 7.26 -7.40 1.67
C ASN A 359 7.86 -6.09 2.17
N CYS A 360 7.92 -5.98 3.48
CA CYS A 360 8.84 -5.05 4.12
C CYS A 360 9.99 -5.89 4.66
N LEU A 361 11.12 -5.79 4.00
CA LEU A 361 12.25 -6.69 4.21
C LEU A 361 12.78 -6.60 5.64
N ALA A 362 13.23 -7.73 6.18
CA ALA A 362 14.16 -7.79 7.28
C ALA A 362 15.54 -7.23 6.86
N GLU A 363 16.57 -7.41 7.60
CA GLU A 363 17.90 -6.85 7.34
C GLU A 363 18.54 -7.22 5.99
#